data_d02fa1283206c391e29114e04639a8a2
#
_entry.id   d02fa1283206c391e29114e04639a8a2
#
_cell.length_a   1.000
_cell.length_b   1.000
_cell.length_c   1.000
_cell.angle_alpha   90.00
_cell.angle_beta   90.00
_cell.angle_gamma   90.00
#
_symmetry.space_group_name_H-M   'P 1'
#
loop_
_entity.id
_entity.type
_entity.pdbx_description
1 polymer ?
#
loop_
_entity_poly.entity_id
_entity_poly.type
_entity_poly.pdbx_seq_one_letter_code
_entity_poly.pdbx_strand_id
1 'polypeptide(L)'
;MSNTILQKARDYEEEHSAAISAAERPAYHLTPYVGWMNDPNGFSFYHGKYHLFYQYNPYATQWGPMHWGHAVSTDLLHWEYLPCAIAPDSTSDNGPGCFSGSATEMDDGRQLLMYTSVVSEKQPNGEMRDIQTQSVAVGDGLDYEKPACNPVLTQKDLPEGYSKFDFRDPKIWREADGTYSAVTVALTEDGSGAAVLFQSKDGFDWHFVTVLARNNNVYGKMWECPDFFPLDGKHVLMVGPMEMRPSGEFHNGHNVIAFVGSYDEKTHTFTREQVQLVDGGIDFYATQTTQAPDGRRLMTAWLQTWSDTEDKPQGCKWFGQTICPRELHLKDGRIVQTPVRELDAAHGKRTLHENVTVQNETVLAGIGGRIADLTVTVAAGEYRSFTVKLAADAAYHTRLTYDPYTSLLTLDRSCAGSRADIVHTRSCKVRSQNGALKLRILLDKNSVEVFVNDGEQTMTAWIYTPQSADGITFAADGQATITVEQFELNL
;
A
#
# COMPACT_ATOMS: atom_id res chain seq x y z
N MET A 1 30.32 22.98 2.67
CA MET A 1 29.11 22.11 2.47
C MET A 1 28.33 22.14 3.77
N SER A 2 27.08 22.49 3.75
CA SER A 2 26.24 22.48 4.97
C SER A 2 26.05 21.02 5.40
N ASN A 3 26.45 20.69 6.62
CA ASN A 3 26.36 19.34 7.18
C ASN A 3 24.96 19.13 7.78
N THR A 4 23.90 19.35 6.97
CA THR A 4 22.50 19.17 7.38
C THR A 4 22.15 17.69 7.49
N ILE A 5 21.09 17.35 8.23
CA ILE A 5 20.59 15.97 8.34
C ILE A 5 20.17 15.45 6.96
N LEU A 6 19.50 16.28 6.16
CA LEU A 6 19.13 15.93 4.79
C LEU A 6 20.36 15.60 3.92
N GLN A 7 21.42 16.44 3.98
CA GLN A 7 22.63 16.17 3.20
C GLN A 7 23.32 14.86 3.64
N LYS A 8 23.33 14.57 4.93
CA LYS A 8 23.88 13.29 5.44
C LYS A 8 23.10 12.08 4.92
N ALA A 9 21.76 12.17 4.82
CA ALA A 9 20.95 11.11 4.26
C ALA A 9 21.29 10.88 2.77
N ARG A 10 21.38 11.95 1.99
CA ARG A 10 21.76 11.91 0.57
C ARG A 10 23.19 11.37 0.34
N ASP A 11 24.15 11.81 1.14
CA ASP A 11 25.52 11.30 1.09
C ASP A 11 25.56 9.78 1.41
N TYR A 12 24.76 9.35 2.39
CA TYR A 12 24.66 7.94 2.76
C TYR A 12 24.03 7.08 1.64
N GLU A 13 22.98 7.60 1.00
CA GLU A 13 22.35 6.97 -0.17
C GLU A 13 23.36 6.75 -1.29
N GLU A 14 24.12 7.78 -1.65
CA GLU A 14 25.12 7.73 -2.72
C GLU A 14 26.23 6.70 -2.41
N GLU A 15 26.72 6.68 -1.16
CA GLU A 15 27.76 5.77 -0.73
C GLU A 15 27.32 4.29 -0.74
N HIS A 16 26.06 4.00 -0.32
CA HIS A 16 25.62 2.64 -0.04
C HIS A 16 24.78 2.00 -1.14
N SER A 17 24.13 2.79 -2.01
CA SER A 17 23.27 2.26 -3.08
C SER A 17 24.03 1.39 -4.09
N ALA A 18 25.27 1.74 -4.41
CA ALA A 18 26.11 0.95 -5.33
C ALA A 18 26.39 -0.49 -4.86
N ALA A 19 26.21 -0.77 -3.56
CA ALA A 19 26.35 -2.11 -3.01
C ALA A 19 25.12 -3.00 -3.23
N ILE A 20 24.00 -2.45 -3.73
CA ILE A 20 22.74 -3.16 -4.01
C ILE A 20 22.65 -3.38 -5.50
N SER A 21 22.79 -4.62 -5.94
CA SER A 21 22.66 -4.94 -7.37
C SER A 21 21.19 -4.93 -7.82
N ALA A 22 20.94 -4.63 -9.09
CA ALA A 22 19.61 -4.74 -9.68
C ALA A 22 19.00 -6.15 -9.55
N ALA A 23 19.85 -7.19 -9.52
CA ALA A 23 19.40 -8.56 -9.32
C ALA A 23 18.80 -8.82 -7.91
N GLU A 24 19.19 -8.01 -6.90
CA GLU A 24 18.65 -8.11 -5.54
C GLU A 24 17.28 -7.43 -5.39
N ARG A 25 16.90 -6.56 -6.33
CA ARG A 25 15.61 -5.85 -6.31
C ARG A 25 14.54 -6.62 -7.06
N PRO A 26 13.25 -6.45 -6.69
CA PRO A 26 12.12 -6.87 -7.52
C PRO A 26 12.21 -6.28 -8.94
N ALA A 27 11.48 -6.85 -9.87
CA ALA A 27 11.52 -6.43 -11.27
C ALA A 27 10.70 -5.14 -11.52
N TYR A 28 9.56 -5.00 -10.83
CA TYR A 28 8.61 -3.88 -11.05
C TYR A 28 7.99 -3.30 -9.77
N HIS A 29 8.37 -3.78 -8.60
CA HIS A 29 7.95 -3.19 -7.32
C HIS A 29 8.99 -2.20 -6.85
N LEU A 30 8.56 -1.01 -6.42
CA LEU A 30 9.47 -0.05 -5.81
C LEU A 30 9.92 -0.54 -4.44
N THR A 31 11.22 -0.46 -4.19
CA THR A 31 11.87 -0.69 -2.88
C THR A 31 12.48 0.61 -2.38
N PRO A 32 12.94 0.73 -1.13
CA PRO A 32 13.73 1.88 -0.73
C PRO A 32 15.06 1.91 -1.50
N TYR A 33 15.61 3.10 -1.71
CA TYR A 33 16.92 3.25 -2.36
C TYR A 33 18.00 2.50 -1.61
N VAL A 34 18.02 2.62 -0.27
CA VAL A 34 18.79 1.81 0.69
C VAL A 34 17.95 1.68 1.97
N GLY A 35 18.32 0.81 2.91
CA GLY A 35 17.70 0.78 4.24
C GLY A 35 16.24 0.33 4.27
N TRP A 36 15.37 1.12 4.90
CA TRP A 36 13.98 0.76 5.22
C TRP A 36 12.97 1.64 4.49
N MET A 37 11.85 1.03 4.04
CA MET A 37 10.63 1.75 3.71
C MET A 37 9.40 1.12 4.37
N ASN A 38 8.41 1.96 4.72
CA ASN A 38 7.05 1.56 5.00
C ASN A 38 6.07 2.35 4.12
N ASP A 39 5.20 3.17 4.66
CA ASP A 39 4.09 3.82 3.95
C ASP A 39 4.53 4.55 2.68
N PRO A 40 3.92 4.29 1.52
CA PRO A 40 4.01 5.17 0.39
C PRO A 40 3.39 6.54 0.74
N ASN A 41 4.02 7.61 0.30
CA ASN A 41 3.64 8.99 0.56
C ASN A 41 3.61 9.80 -0.74
N GLY A 42 2.83 10.86 -0.78
CA GLY A 42 2.88 11.83 -1.85
C GLY A 42 2.69 11.26 -3.25
N PHE A 43 2.00 10.12 -3.41
CA PHE A 43 1.72 9.54 -4.72
C PHE A 43 0.94 10.53 -5.56
N SER A 44 1.56 11.06 -6.61
CA SER A 44 1.04 12.17 -7.41
C SER A 44 1.61 12.14 -8.82
N PHE A 45 0.89 12.74 -9.77
CA PHE A 45 1.42 13.02 -11.11
C PHE A 45 1.86 14.49 -11.15
N TYR A 46 3.13 14.73 -11.44
CA TYR A 46 3.71 16.06 -11.44
C TYR A 46 4.79 16.17 -12.50
N HIS A 47 4.76 17.25 -13.31
CA HIS A 47 5.71 17.51 -14.40
C HIS A 47 5.95 16.32 -15.34
N GLY A 48 4.88 15.57 -15.69
CA GLY A 48 4.95 14.48 -16.65
C GLY A 48 5.44 13.15 -16.10
N LYS A 49 5.68 13.03 -14.80
CA LYS A 49 6.08 11.80 -14.12
C LYS A 49 5.15 11.51 -12.94
N TYR A 50 4.98 10.24 -12.61
CA TYR A 50 4.46 9.82 -11.31
C TYR A 50 5.57 9.98 -10.28
N HIS A 51 5.29 10.70 -9.21
CA HIS A 51 6.15 10.84 -8.04
C HIS A 51 5.61 9.94 -6.94
N LEU A 52 6.50 9.19 -6.31
CA LEU A 52 6.20 8.39 -5.14
C LEU A 52 7.27 8.61 -4.08
N PHE A 53 6.83 9.18 -2.98
CA PHE A 53 7.65 9.28 -1.77
C PHE A 53 7.31 8.09 -0.87
N TYR A 54 8.13 7.87 0.14
CA TYR A 54 7.88 6.81 1.12
C TYR A 54 8.55 7.12 2.45
N GLN A 55 7.95 6.63 3.52
CA GLN A 55 8.56 6.60 4.85
C GLN A 55 9.88 5.88 4.79
N TYR A 56 10.96 6.51 5.28
CA TYR A 56 12.31 6.11 4.94
C TYR A 56 13.29 6.24 6.10
N ASN A 57 14.00 5.17 6.41
CA ASN A 57 15.22 5.22 7.20
C ASN A 57 16.40 4.78 6.32
N PRO A 58 17.24 5.69 5.83
CA PRO A 58 18.37 5.34 4.97
C PRO A 58 19.44 4.51 5.66
N TYR A 59 19.58 4.64 6.98
CA TYR A 59 20.72 4.13 7.74
C TYR A 59 20.61 2.68 8.20
N ALA A 60 19.40 2.11 8.18
CA ALA A 60 19.18 0.74 8.65
C ALA A 60 17.95 0.11 7.97
N THR A 61 17.89 -1.22 7.92
CA THR A 61 16.75 -1.97 7.38
C THR A 61 15.63 -2.16 8.41
N GLN A 62 15.43 -1.20 9.29
CA GLN A 62 14.39 -1.17 10.32
C GLN A 62 13.85 0.24 10.48
N TRP A 63 12.66 0.34 11.04
CA TRP A 63 12.08 1.62 11.37
C TRP A 63 13.00 2.44 12.29
N GLY A 64 13.11 3.73 12.06
CA GLY A 64 14.01 4.62 12.80
C GLY A 64 13.67 6.08 12.53
N PRO A 65 14.63 7.02 12.62
CA PRO A 65 14.36 8.41 12.31
C PRO A 65 13.82 8.58 10.91
N MET A 66 12.51 8.93 10.80
CA MET A 66 11.81 8.95 9.53
C MET A 66 12.17 10.15 8.67
N HIS A 67 12.59 9.84 7.48
CA HIS A 67 12.78 10.72 6.33
C HIS A 67 11.69 10.39 5.29
N TRP A 68 11.67 11.11 4.18
CA TRP A 68 10.97 10.69 2.98
C TRP A 68 11.98 10.37 1.89
N GLY A 69 12.03 9.10 1.48
CA GLY A 69 12.67 8.68 0.23
C GLY A 69 11.81 9.09 -0.95
N HIS A 70 12.38 9.09 -2.16
CA HIS A 70 11.73 9.60 -3.34
C HIS A 70 12.08 8.78 -4.58
N ALA A 71 11.09 8.50 -5.41
CA ALA A 71 11.27 7.89 -6.73
C ALA A 71 10.25 8.45 -7.73
N VAL A 72 10.59 8.38 -9.01
CA VAL A 72 9.71 8.83 -10.10
C VAL A 72 9.60 7.75 -11.17
N SER A 73 8.47 7.74 -11.87
CA SER A 73 8.21 6.82 -12.99
C SER A 73 7.39 7.49 -14.09
N THR A 74 7.59 7.08 -15.33
CA THR A 74 6.74 7.47 -16.46
C THR A 74 5.69 6.41 -16.78
N ASP A 75 5.84 5.19 -16.27
CA ASP A 75 5.03 4.02 -16.62
C ASP A 75 4.57 3.19 -15.43
N LEU A 76 4.84 3.63 -14.19
CA LEU A 76 4.46 2.96 -12.94
C LEU A 76 5.17 1.62 -12.66
N LEU A 77 6.00 1.14 -13.56
CA LEU A 77 6.74 -0.12 -13.45
C LEU A 77 8.24 0.09 -13.30
N HIS A 78 8.80 1.06 -14.03
CA HIS A 78 10.21 1.43 -13.94
C HIS A 78 10.36 2.69 -13.10
N TRP A 79 11.03 2.55 -11.96
CA TRP A 79 11.22 3.62 -10.99
C TRP A 79 12.66 4.11 -10.98
N GLU A 80 12.82 5.42 -11.16
CA GLU A 80 14.08 6.14 -11.01
C GLU A 80 14.15 6.71 -9.59
N TYR A 81 15.19 6.35 -8.83
CA TYR A 81 15.40 6.92 -7.49
C TYR A 81 15.90 8.36 -7.59
N LEU A 82 15.28 9.23 -6.82
CA LEU A 82 15.73 10.58 -6.57
C LEU A 82 16.33 10.67 -5.15
N PRO A 83 17.15 11.70 -4.86
CA PRO A 83 17.67 11.87 -3.52
C PRO A 83 16.57 12.03 -2.48
N CYS A 84 16.86 11.66 -1.23
CA CYS A 84 15.99 11.87 -0.08
C CYS A 84 15.36 13.28 -0.12
N ALA A 85 14.03 13.36 -0.05
CA ALA A 85 13.28 14.58 -0.26
C ALA A 85 13.26 15.50 0.98
N ILE A 86 12.90 14.92 2.15
CA ILE A 86 12.88 15.64 3.43
C ILE A 86 13.46 14.78 4.55
N ALA A 87 14.02 15.44 5.54
CA ALA A 87 14.67 14.84 6.71
C ALA A 87 14.15 15.47 8.02
N PRO A 88 14.32 14.85 9.19
CA PRO A 88 13.89 15.40 10.48
C PRO A 88 14.87 16.48 10.97
N ASP A 89 14.87 17.63 10.31
CA ASP A 89 15.86 18.71 10.48
C ASP A 89 15.23 20.06 10.87
N SER A 90 13.95 20.09 11.20
CA SER A 90 13.25 21.29 11.69
C SER A 90 12.81 21.14 13.15
N THR A 91 12.42 22.24 13.77
CA THR A 91 11.95 22.24 15.17
C THR A 91 10.61 21.51 15.34
N SER A 92 9.86 21.32 14.28
CA SER A 92 8.57 20.60 14.30
C SER A 92 8.70 19.08 14.09
N ASP A 93 9.86 18.59 13.62
CA ASP A 93 10.05 17.17 13.26
C ASP A 93 11.34 16.54 13.77
N ASN A 94 12.07 17.20 14.65
CA ASN A 94 13.36 16.74 15.17
C ASN A 94 13.29 15.62 16.23
N GLY A 95 12.12 14.99 16.37
CA GLY A 95 11.91 13.79 17.18
C GLY A 95 11.97 12.51 16.31
N PRO A 96 10.94 11.65 16.35
CA PRO A 96 10.85 10.47 15.49
C PRO A 96 10.88 10.79 13.99
N GLY A 97 10.52 12.01 13.58
CA GLY A 97 10.78 12.51 12.25
C GLY A 97 9.59 12.97 11.43
N CYS A 98 9.75 12.84 10.11
CA CYS A 98 8.74 13.17 9.11
C CYS A 98 7.90 11.93 8.83
N PHE A 99 6.72 11.83 9.48
CA PHE A 99 5.80 10.71 9.28
C PHE A 99 4.96 10.88 8.00
N SER A 100 4.00 9.99 7.81
CA SER A 100 3.25 9.88 6.56
C SER A 100 2.46 11.14 6.19
N GLY A 101 2.22 11.26 4.90
CA GLY A 101 1.53 12.38 4.30
C GLY A 101 1.42 12.26 2.77
N SER A 102 1.14 13.35 2.09
CA SER A 102 0.82 13.36 0.67
C SER A 102 1.35 14.60 -0.05
N ALA A 103 1.12 14.67 -1.37
CA ALA A 103 1.58 15.76 -2.23
C ALA A 103 0.47 16.24 -3.16
N THR A 104 0.53 17.53 -3.53
CA THR A 104 -0.29 18.14 -4.57
C THR A 104 0.48 19.25 -5.28
N GLU A 105 0.04 19.61 -6.50
CA GLU A 105 0.60 20.77 -7.22
C GLU A 105 -0.06 22.06 -6.74
N MET A 106 0.74 23.12 -6.60
CA MET A 106 0.31 24.47 -6.24
C MET A 106 -0.01 25.30 -7.51
N ASP A 107 -0.70 26.44 -7.31
CA ASP A 107 -1.04 27.38 -8.39
C ASP A 107 0.15 27.93 -9.15
N ASP A 108 1.29 28.05 -8.48
CA ASP A 108 2.54 28.55 -9.06
C ASP A 108 3.38 27.46 -9.72
N GLY A 109 2.85 26.23 -9.80
CA GLY A 109 3.51 25.08 -10.43
C GLY A 109 4.52 24.36 -9.54
N ARG A 110 4.69 24.79 -8.29
CA ARG A 110 5.51 24.06 -7.32
C ARG A 110 4.71 22.87 -6.72
N GLN A 111 5.41 21.93 -6.15
CA GLN A 111 4.81 20.80 -5.44
C GLN A 111 4.78 21.07 -3.94
N LEU A 112 3.59 20.92 -3.34
CA LEU A 112 3.37 21.01 -1.91
C LEU A 112 3.32 19.59 -1.32
N LEU A 113 4.23 19.29 -0.42
CA LEU A 113 4.16 18.12 0.45
C LEU A 113 3.51 18.53 1.77
N MET A 114 2.54 17.74 2.25
CA MET A 114 2.01 17.87 3.60
C MET A 114 2.24 16.57 4.34
N TYR A 115 2.87 16.62 5.51
CA TYR A 115 3.33 15.46 6.25
C TYR A 115 3.11 15.63 7.75
N THR A 116 3.06 14.53 8.48
CA THR A 116 3.01 14.56 9.93
C THR A 116 4.41 14.79 10.48
N SER A 117 4.60 15.90 11.15
CA SER A 117 5.83 16.25 11.86
C SER A 117 5.73 15.82 13.32
N VAL A 118 6.78 15.16 13.84
CA VAL A 118 6.76 14.56 15.17
C VAL A 118 7.92 15.03 16.02
N VAL A 119 7.57 15.53 17.20
CA VAL A 119 8.53 15.85 18.26
C VAL A 119 8.25 15.04 19.50
N SER A 120 9.28 14.75 20.30
CA SER A 120 9.11 14.07 21.59
C SER A 120 9.17 15.08 22.71
N GLU A 121 8.13 15.16 23.51
CA GLU A 121 8.02 16.10 24.65
C GLU A 121 7.90 15.36 25.98
N LYS A 122 8.60 15.88 26.99
CA LYS A 122 8.50 15.40 28.36
C LYS A 122 7.21 15.91 29.01
N GLN A 123 6.34 15.00 29.36
CA GLN A 123 5.07 15.30 30.03
C GLN A 123 5.28 15.62 31.52
N PRO A 124 4.30 16.27 32.21
CA PRO A 124 4.40 16.58 33.63
C PRO A 124 4.63 15.37 34.56
N ASN A 125 4.21 14.16 34.13
CA ASN A 125 4.44 12.91 34.85
C ASN A 125 5.86 12.34 34.62
N GLY A 126 6.70 13.00 33.80
CA GLY A 126 8.05 12.61 33.46
C GLY A 126 8.21 11.67 32.26
N GLU A 127 7.11 11.17 31.69
CA GLU A 127 7.13 10.34 30.48
C GLU A 127 7.44 11.16 29.24
N MET A 128 8.17 10.58 28.30
CA MET A 128 8.31 11.13 26.94
C MET A 128 7.10 10.69 26.10
N ARG A 129 6.46 11.65 25.43
CA ARG A 129 5.35 11.40 24.51
C ARG A 129 5.60 12.10 23.19
N ASP A 130 5.27 11.42 22.12
CA ASP A 130 5.33 11.98 20.79
C ASP A 130 4.10 12.86 20.53
N ILE A 131 4.38 14.06 20.02
CA ILE A 131 3.36 15.04 19.63
C ILE A 131 3.37 15.09 18.10
N GLN A 132 2.24 14.78 17.50
CA GLN A 132 2.04 14.74 16.06
C GLN A 132 1.30 15.99 15.60
N THR A 133 1.89 16.73 14.68
CA THR A 133 1.33 17.92 14.04
C THR A 133 1.49 17.82 12.53
N GLN A 134 0.81 18.66 11.75
CA GLN A 134 0.99 18.65 10.31
C GLN A 134 1.90 19.79 9.89
N SER A 135 2.90 19.48 9.08
CA SER A 135 3.83 20.44 8.49
C SER A 135 3.84 20.31 6.96
N VAL A 136 4.35 21.32 6.31
CA VAL A 136 4.47 21.34 4.85
C VAL A 136 5.91 21.55 4.41
N ALA A 137 6.20 21.09 3.18
CA ALA A 137 7.41 21.45 2.46
C ALA A 137 7.06 21.78 1.01
N VAL A 138 7.71 22.76 0.43
CA VAL A 138 7.40 23.24 -0.93
C VAL A 138 8.64 23.11 -1.80
N GLY A 139 8.50 22.56 -2.98
CA GLY A 139 9.64 22.30 -3.87
C GLY A 139 9.26 22.20 -5.34
N ASP A 140 10.24 21.77 -6.13
CA ASP A 140 10.17 21.67 -7.59
C ASP A 140 10.07 20.23 -8.12
N GLY A 141 9.87 19.27 -7.20
CA GLY A 141 9.88 17.84 -7.54
C GLY A 141 11.23 17.16 -7.26
N LEU A 142 12.24 17.90 -6.81
CA LEU A 142 13.56 17.38 -6.43
C LEU A 142 14.00 17.91 -5.06
N ASP A 143 14.00 19.21 -4.89
CA ASP A 143 14.39 19.88 -3.65
C ASP A 143 13.21 20.56 -2.98
N TYR A 144 13.12 20.45 -1.66
CA TYR A 144 12.00 20.94 -0.86
C TYR A 144 12.49 21.79 0.30
N GLU A 145 11.79 22.90 0.53
CA GLU A 145 12.04 23.81 1.64
C GLU A 145 10.87 23.76 2.63
N LYS A 146 11.19 23.68 3.92
CA LYS A 146 10.22 23.74 5.02
C LYS A 146 10.02 25.19 5.44
N PRO A 147 8.83 25.78 5.27
CA PRO A 147 8.58 27.17 5.63
C PRO A 147 8.57 27.37 7.15
N ALA A 148 8.91 28.59 7.58
CA ALA A 148 9.00 28.95 9.00
C ALA A 148 7.63 28.93 9.73
N CYS A 149 6.51 28.85 9.00
CA CYS A 149 5.16 28.75 9.58
C CYS A 149 4.83 27.35 10.09
N ASN A 150 5.68 26.35 9.84
CA ASN A 150 5.45 25.01 10.36
C ASN A 150 5.47 24.94 11.89
N PRO A 151 4.61 24.10 12.52
CA PRO A 151 3.58 23.29 11.91
C PRO A 151 2.37 24.12 11.48
N VAL A 152 1.69 23.72 10.37
CA VAL A 152 0.52 24.43 9.82
C VAL A 152 -0.81 23.95 10.41
N LEU A 153 -0.85 22.75 11.00
CA LEU A 153 -1.98 22.21 11.76
C LEU A 153 -1.49 21.55 13.05
N THR A 154 -2.19 21.82 14.13
CA THR A 154 -1.91 21.31 15.48
C THR A 154 -3.19 20.75 16.11
N GLN A 155 -3.07 20.13 17.28
CA GLN A 155 -4.23 19.67 18.06
C GLN A 155 -5.20 20.79 18.46
N LYS A 156 -4.76 22.06 18.40
CA LYS A 156 -5.62 23.22 18.69
C LYS A 156 -6.65 23.50 17.59
N ASP A 157 -6.37 22.97 16.40
CA ASP A 157 -7.22 23.13 15.22
C ASP A 157 -8.28 22.02 15.13
N LEU A 158 -8.18 21.01 16.01
CA LEU A 158 -9.20 19.97 16.18
C LEU A 158 -10.33 20.45 17.11
N PRO A 159 -11.57 19.96 16.94
CA PRO A 159 -12.64 20.16 17.91
C PRO A 159 -12.29 19.62 19.31
N GLU A 160 -13.05 20.01 20.33
CA GLU A 160 -12.93 19.42 21.66
C GLU A 160 -13.19 17.90 21.64
N GLY A 161 -12.54 17.15 22.54
CA GLY A 161 -12.71 15.70 22.67
C GLY A 161 -11.75 14.86 21.81
N TYR A 162 -10.65 15.46 21.33
CA TYR A 162 -9.58 14.74 20.61
C TYR A 162 -8.30 14.64 21.45
N SER A 163 -7.53 13.54 21.20
CA SER A 163 -6.22 13.30 21.78
C SER A 163 -5.24 14.45 21.45
N LYS A 164 -4.38 14.77 22.40
CA LYS A 164 -3.30 15.74 22.21
C LYS A 164 -2.07 15.15 21.49
N PHE A 165 -2.08 13.86 21.20
CA PHE A 165 -0.90 13.13 20.73
C PHE A 165 -1.10 12.56 19.34
N ASP A 166 -2.25 11.98 19.06
CA ASP A 166 -2.53 11.19 17.85
C ASP A 166 -3.33 12.01 16.84
N PHE A 167 -2.62 12.70 15.94
CA PHE A 167 -3.17 13.49 14.86
C PHE A 167 -2.22 13.45 13.67
N ARG A 168 -2.52 12.65 12.61
CA ARG A 168 -1.54 12.29 11.58
C ARG A 168 -2.09 12.01 10.19
N ASP A 169 -1.17 11.75 9.27
CA ASP A 169 -1.34 11.19 7.93
C ASP A 169 -2.22 12.05 7.02
N PRO A 170 -1.85 13.32 6.74
CA PRO A 170 -2.65 14.19 5.91
C PRO A 170 -2.64 13.73 4.44
N LYS A 171 -3.85 13.53 3.87
CA LYS A 171 -4.06 13.40 2.44
C LYS A 171 -4.61 14.70 1.90
N ILE A 172 -3.81 15.39 1.09
CA ILE A 172 -4.11 16.69 0.51
C ILE A 172 -4.51 16.54 -0.96
N TRP A 173 -5.46 17.34 -1.40
CA TRP A 173 -5.79 17.51 -2.81
C TRP A 173 -6.22 18.95 -3.08
N ARG A 174 -6.27 19.30 -4.36
CA ARG A 174 -6.73 20.60 -4.80
C ARG A 174 -8.12 20.48 -5.40
N GLU A 175 -9.03 21.33 -4.95
CA GLU A 175 -10.39 21.41 -5.46
C GLU A 175 -10.43 22.19 -6.81
N ALA A 176 -11.53 22.04 -7.53
CA ALA A 176 -11.70 22.70 -8.84
C ALA A 176 -11.74 24.24 -8.73
N ASP A 177 -12.10 24.80 -7.59
CA ASP A 177 -12.10 26.25 -7.32
C ASP A 177 -10.73 26.79 -6.89
N GLY A 178 -9.71 25.92 -6.78
CA GLY A 178 -8.36 26.25 -6.34
C GLY A 178 -8.13 26.13 -4.83
N THR A 179 -9.16 25.85 -4.04
CA THR A 179 -9.03 25.58 -2.60
C THR A 179 -8.27 24.25 -2.40
N TYR A 180 -7.47 24.17 -1.35
CA TYR A 180 -6.86 22.91 -0.91
C TYR A 180 -7.73 22.27 0.16
N SER A 181 -7.95 20.99 0.04
CA SER A 181 -8.59 20.14 1.05
C SER A 181 -7.61 19.13 1.59
N ALA A 182 -7.70 18.78 2.87
CA ALA A 182 -6.90 17.74 3.50
C ALA A 182 -7.77 16.89 4.43
N VAL A 183 -7.74 15.58 4.27
CA VAL A 183 -8.25 14.65 5.27
C VAL A 183 -7.08 14.13 6.11
N THR A 184 -7.25 14.15 7.43
CA THR A 184 -6.31 13.61 8.41
C THR A 184 -7.03 12.62 9.30
N VAL A 185 -6.29 11.85 10.09
CA VAL A 185 -6.88 11.04 11.15
C VAL A 185 -6.47 11.56 12.52
N ALA A 186 -7.40 11.50 13.46
CA ALA A 186 -7.20 11.88 14.84
C ALA A 186 -7.86 10.87 15.78
N LEU A 187 -7.25 10.64 16.93
CA LEU A 187 -7.83 9.81 17.99
C LEU A 187 -8.73 10.67 18.86
N THR A 188 -9.95 10.21 19.12
CA THR A 188 -10.85 10.84 20.09
C THR A 188 -10.49 10.42 21.52
N GLU A 189 -10.94 11.16 22.54
CA GLU A 189 -10.64 10.88 23.95
C GLU A 189 -11.20 9.52 24.43
N ASP A 190 -12.21 8.98 23.74
CA ASP A 190 -12.76 7.63 23.99
C ASP A 190 -11.93 6.51 23.34
N GLY A 191 -10.79 6.84 22.71
CA GLY A 191 -9.89 5.89 22.06
C GLY A 191 -10.34 5.43 20.68
N SER A 192 -11.20 6.20 20.01
CA SER A 192 -11.74 5.88 18.68
C SER A 192 -11.15 6.77 17.60
N GLY A 193 -10.76 6.20 16.47
CA GLY A 193 -10.26 6.96 15.31
C GLY A 193 -11.36 7.77 14.61
N ALA A 194 -10.99 8.91 14.05
CA ALA A 194 -11.86 9.73 13.22
C ALA A 194 -11.08 10.30 12.01
N ALA A 195 -11.75 10.38 10.87
CA ALA A 195 -11.26 11.10 9.69
C ALA A 195 -11.81 12.53 9.71
N VAL A 196 -10.92 13.52 9.67
CA VAL A 196 -11.21 14.94 9.85
C VAL A 196 -10.82 15.71 8.61
N LEU A 197 -11.70 16.56 8.11
CA LEU A 197 -11.50 17.38 6.92
C LEU A 197 -11.11 18.81 7.30
N PHE A 198 -10.06 19.30 6.65
CA PHE A 198 -9.60 20.68 6.71
C PHE A 198 -9.56 21.29 5.30
N GLN A 199 -9.65 22.62 5.24
CA GLN A 199 -9.47 23.37 3.99
C GLN A 199 -8.55 24.57 4.19
N SER A 200 -7.88 24.95 3.08
CA SER A 200 -6.99 26.11 3.00
C SER A 200 -7.09 26.77 1.63
N LYS A 201 -6.88 28.09 1.57
CA LYS A 201 -6.82 28.83 0.30
C LYS A 201 -5.42 28.87 -0.31
N ASP A 202 -4.41 28.66 0.51
CA ASP A 202 -3.00 28.85 0.13
C ASP A 202 -2.09 27.64 0.43
N GLY A 203 -2.64 26.62 1.12
CA GLY A 203 -1.89 25.45 1.56
C GLY A 203 -1.14 25.63 2.88
N PHE A 204 -1.25 26.80 3.53
CA PHE A 204 -0.53 27.14 4.75
C PHE A 204 -1.45 27.51 5.91
N ASP A 205 -2.54 28.24 5.66
CA ASP A 205 -3.54 28.61 6.67
C ASP A 205 -4.74 27.67 6.53
N TRP A 206 -4.87 26.73 7.46
CA TRP A 206 -5.85 25.66 7.43
C TRP A 206 -6.94 25.87 8.48
N HIS A 207 -8.16 25.53 8.14
CA HIS A 207 -9.28 25.58 9.06
C HIS A 207 -10.08 24.27 9.04
N PHE A 208 -10.58 23.87 10.19
CA PHE A 208 -11.47 22.72 10.34
C PHE A 208 -12.77 22.92 9.56
N VAL A 209 -13.20 21.89 8.85
CA VAL A 209 -14.45 21.86 8.09
C VAL A 209 -15.46 20.93 8.76
N THR A 210 -15.15 19.64 8.86
CA THR A 210 -16.06 18.63 9.39
C THR A 210 -15.32 17.35 9.81
N VAL A 211 -16.04 16.49 10.50
CA VAL A 211 -15.63 15.09 10.72
C VAL A 211 -16.32 14.23 9.67
N LEU A 212 -15.56 13.76 8.68
CA LEU A 212 -16.08 12.93 7.59
C LEU A 212 -16.59 11.58 8.08
N ALA A 213 -15.86 10.97 9.03
CA ALA A 213 -16.22 9.67 9.56
C ALA A 213 -15.68 9.48 10.98
N ARG A 214 -16.46 8.77 11.81
CA ARG A 214 -16.05 8.30 13.14
C ARG A 214 -16.04 6.78 13.14
N ASN A 215 -15.05 6.21 13.81
CA ASN A 215 -14.93 4.76 13.99
C ASN A 215 -15.96 4.23 14.99
N ASN A 216 -16.19 4.95 16.09
CA ASN A 216 -17.04 4.50 17.21
C ASN A 216 -16.62 3.11 17.73
N ASN A 217 -15.33 2.80 17.71
CA ASN A 217 -14.74 1.51 18.12
C ASN A 217 -15.30 0.27 17.38
N VAL A 218 -15.80 0.44 16.16
CA VAL A 218 -16.32 -0.66 15.32
C VAL A 218 -15.23 -1.32 14.51
N TYR A 219 -14.33 -0.49 13.92
CA TYR A 219 -13.25 -0.95 13.04
C TYR A 219 -11.91 -0.60 13.68
N GLY A 220 -11.42 -1.48 14.55
CA GLY A 220 -10.19 -1.26 15.30
C GLY A 220 -10.28 -0.07 16.26
N LYS A 221 -9.13 0.51 16.58
CA LYS A 221 -9.02 1.72 17.43
C LYS A 221 -8.68 2.95 16.59
N MET A 222 -7.41 3.33 16.59
CA MET A 222 -6.90 4.40 15.74
C MET A 222 -6.95 3.99 14.27
N TRP A 223 -7.17 4.97 13.41
CA TRP A 223 -7.02 4.84 11.96
C TRP A 223 -5.74 5.52 11.52
N GLU A 224 -5.17 5.04 10.40
CA GLU A 224 -3.98 5.60 9.75
C GLU A 224 -4.22 5.79 8.26
N CYS A 225 -3.39 6.58 7.62
CA CYS A 225 -3.32 6.76 6.17
C CYS A 225 -4.68 6.97 5.49
N PRO A 226 -5.45 8.00 5.87
CA PRO A 226 -6.74 8.26 5.24
C PRO A 226 -6.53 8.70 3.79
N ASP A 227 -7.41 8.24 2.89
CA ASP A 227 -7.47 8.73 1.52
C ASP A 227 -8.93 8.91 1.10
N PHE A 228 -9.30 10.12 0.67
CA PHE A 228 -10.68 10.47 0.34
C PHE A 228 -10.77 10.98 -1.10
N PHE A 229 -11.53 10.30 -1.94
CA PHE A 229 -11.56 10.60 -3.37
C PHE A 229 -12.87 10.18 -4.04
N PRO A 230 -13.25 10.84 -5.17
CA PRO A 230 -14.34 10.41 -6.04
C PRO A 230 -13.93 9.17 -6.85
N LEU A 231 -14.87 8.22 -7.04
CA LEU A 231 -14.71 7.03 -7.85
C LEU A 231 -16.07 6.62 -8.45
N ASP A 232 -16.19 6.62 -9.78
CA ASP A 232 -17.37 6.15 -10.54
C ASP A 232 -18.72 6.64 -10.00
N GLY A 233 -18.80 7.95 -9.68
CA GLY A 233 -20.01 8.62 -9.21
C GLY A 233 -20.32 8.44 -7.71
N LYS A 234 -19.42 7.84 -6.96
CA LYS A 234 -19.42 7.76 -5.50
C LYS A 234 -18.18 8.45 -4.93
N HIS A 235 -18.09 8.49 -3.60
CA HIS A 235 -16.85 8.82 -2.88
C HIS A 235 -16.40 7.63 -2.07
N VAL A 236 -15.09 7.52 -1.95
CA VAL A 236 -14.41 6.47 -1.18
C VAL A 236 -13.58 7.13 -0.09
N LEU A 237 -13.71 6.64 1.14
CA LEU A 237 -12.78 6.91 2.22
C LEU A 237 -12.05 5.61 2.55
N MET A 238 -10.76 5.53 2.24
CA MET A 238 -9.89 4.46 2.69
C MET A 238 -9.21 4.85 4.00
N VAL A 239 -9.04 3.89 4.89
CA VAL A 239 -8.28 4.05 6.14
C VAL A 239 -7.60 2.75 6.53
N GLY A 240 -6.51 2.84 7.28
CA GLY A 240 -5.80 1.72 7.90
C GLY A 240 -6.17 1.55 9.38
N PRO A 241 -7.19 0.75 9.75
CA PRO A 241 -7.48 0.50 11.14
C PRO A 241 -6.40 -0.31 11.83
N MET A 242 -5.97 0.17 12.99
CA MET A 242 -5.11 -0.57 13.92
C MET A 242 -5.94 -1.41 14.88
N GLU A 243 -5.35 -2.52 15.38
CA GLU A 243 -5.95 -3.38 16.41
C GLU A 243 -7.36 -3.89 16.05
N MET A 244 -7.57 -4.23 14.78
CA MET A 244 -8.83 -4.85 14.33
C MET A 244 -9.05 -6.20 15.06
N ARG A 245 -10.30 -6.47 15.38
CA ARG A 245 -10.75 -7.82 15.75
C ARG A 245 -11.36 -8.50 14.53
N PRO A 246 -11.12 -9.82 14.35
CA PRO A 246 -11.66 -10.52 13.19
C PRO A 246 -13.19 -10.51 13.22
N SER A 247 -13.81 -10.09 12.13
CA SER A 247 -15.27 -10.05 11.97
C SER A 247 -15.65 -9.99 10.48
N GLY A 248 -16.44 -10.94 10.02
CA GLY A 248 -16.85 -11.01 8.62
C GLY A 248 -15.65 -11.22 7.68
N GLU A 249 -15.38 -10.24 6.82
CA GLU A 249 -14.22 -10.27 5.91
C GLU A 249 -12.95 -9.65 6.51
N PHE A 250 -13.05 -9.00 7.66
CA PHE A 250 -11.91 -8.31 8.29
C PHE A 250 -11.06 -9.26 9.13
N HIS A 251 -9.74 -9.08 9.07
CA HIS A 251 -8.77 -9.87 9.81
C HIS A 251 -8.41 -9.22 11.16
N ASN A 252 -7.71 -9.95 12.00
CA ASN A 252 -7.09 -9.38 13.20
C ASN A 252 -5.88 -8.52 12.84
N GLY A 253 -5.59 -7.52 13.66
CA GLY A 253 -4.42 -6.65 13.52
C GLY A 253 -4.65 -5.46 12.58
N HIS A 254 -3.71 -5.20 11.70
CA HIS A 254 -3.77 -4.12 10.74
C HIS A 254 -4.56 -4.55 9.50
N ASN A 255 -5.45 -3.69 9.02
CA ASN A 255 -6.21 -3.89 7.80
C ASN A 255 -6.20 -2.58 7.00
N VAL A 256 -6.58 -2.63 5.74
CA VAL A 256 -7.05 -1.46 4.99
C VAL A 256 -8.51 -1.67 4.65
N ILE A 257 -9.36 -0.75 5.06
CA ILE A 257 -10.79 -0.77 4.76
C ILE A 257 -11.18 0.42 3.91
N ALA A 258 -12.19 0.24 3.07
CA ALA A 258 -12.77 1.30 2.28
C ALA A 258 -14.25 1.46 2.60
N PHE A 259 -14.66 2.67 2.94
CA PHE A 259 -16.06 3.08 2.99
C PHE A 259 -16.43 3.66 1.63
N VAL A 260 -17.45 3.12 0.99
CA VAL A 260 -18.01 3.66 -0.24
C VAL A 260 -19.34 4.34 0.09
N GLY A 261 -19.60 5.51 -0.47
CA GLY A 261 -20.80 6.25 -0.17
C GLY A 261 -21.02 7.50 -1.04
N SER A 262 -21.91 8.34 -0.63
CA SER A 262 -22.21 9.63 -1.26
C SER A 262 -21.62 10.79 -0.46
N TYR A 263 -21.14 11.82 -1.15
CA TYR A 263 -20.61 13.02 -0.52
C TYR A 263 -21.35 14.25 -1.04
N ASP A 264 -21.86 15.05 -0.12
CA ASP A 264 -22.47 16.35 -0.41
C ASP A 264 -21.41 17.44 -0.20
N GLU A 265 -20.91 18.00 -1.31
CA GLU A 265 -19.86 19.04 -1.30
C GLU A 265 -20.31 20.35 -0.62
N LYS A 266 -21.63 20.65 -0.57
CA LYS A 266 -22.13 21.87 0.04
C LYS A 266 -22.16 21.81 1.57
N THR A 267 -22.48 20.65 2.09
CA THR A 267 -22.55 20.39 3.54
C THR A 267 -21.34 19.67 4.08
N HIS A 268 -20.43 19.25 3.20
CA HIS A 268 -19.27 18.39 3.49
C HIS A 268 -19.65 17.12 4.24
N THR A 269 -20.80 16.53 3.91
CA THR A 269 -21.33 15.35 4.58
C THR A 269 -21.04 14.10 3.76
N PHE A 270 -20.28 13.17 4.34
CA PHE A 270 -20.05 11.85 3.77
C PHE A 270 -20.99 10.82 4.39
N THR A 271 -21.90 10.25 3.56
CA THR A 271 -22.84 9.22 3.97
C THR A 271 -22.31 7.86 3.52
N ARG A 272 -21.86 7.05 4.47
CA ARG A 272 -21.35 5.69 4.21
C ARG A 272 -22.49 4.76 3.82
N GLU A 273 -22.38 4.07 2.71
CA GLU A 273 -23.36 3.10 2.21
C GLU A 273 -22.88 1.66 2.45
N GLN A 274 -21.59 1.42 2.30
CA GLN A 274 -20.99 0.12 2.57
C GLN A 274 -19.52 0.25 2.99
N VAL A 275 -18.98 -0.85 3.51
CA VAL A 275 -17.58 -1.01 3.87
C VAL A 275 -17.06 -2.32 3.30
N GLN A 276 -15.80 -2.36 2.91
CA GLN A 276 -15.13 -3.56 2.46
C GLN A 276 -13.67 -3.60 2.89
N LEU A 277 -13.13 -4.81 3.01
CA LEU A 277 -11.69 -5.05 3.09
C LEU A 277 -11.08 -4.75 1.71
N VAL A 278 -9.96 -4.02 1.67
CA VAL A 278 -9.30 -3.65 0.41
C VAL A 278 -8.45 -4.79 -0.13
N ASP A 279 -7.71 -5.48 0.75
CA ASP A 279 -6.93 -6.66 0.39
C ASP A 279 -7.05 -7.74 1.47
N GLY A 280 -7.36 -8.97 1.05
CA GLY A 280 -7.56 -10.12 1.94
C GLY A 280 -6.30 -10.94 2.18
N GLY A 281 -5.13 -10.46 1.73
CA GLY A 281 -3.85 -11.12 1.88
C GLY A 281 -3.18 -10.91 3.25
N ILE A 282 -1.88 -11.12 3.27
CA ILE A 282 -1.08 -11.09 4.49
C ILE A 282 -0.40 -9.73 4.65
N ASP A 283 0.19 -9.23 3.58
CA ASP A 283 1.07 -8.06 3.58
C ASP A 283 0.51 -6.95 2.69
N PHE A 284 -0.31 -6.10 3.29
CA PHE A 284 -0.92 -4.97 2.59
C PHE A 284 -1.35 -3.90 3.60
N TYR A 285 -0.76 -2.71 3.52
CA TYR A 285 -1.09 -1.61 4.42
C TYR A 285 -0.81 -0.24 3.80
N ALA A 286 -1.27 0.85 4.47
CA ALA A 286 -0.92 2.24 4.18
C ALA A 286 -1.14 2.63 2.70
N THR A 287 -2.36 2.54 2.21
CA THR A 287 -2.71 2.87 0.82
C THR A 287 -2.58 4.37 0.52
N GLN A 288 -2.13 4.67 -0.69
CA GLN A 288 -2.18 6.02 -1.28
C GLN A 288 -2.75 5.94 -2.69
N THR A 289 -3.65 6.87 -3.04
CA THR A 289 -4.18 6.96 -4.39
C THR A 289 -3.81 8.28 -5.07
N THR A 290 -3.79 8.26 -6.40
CA THR A 290 -3.69 9.46 -7.24
C THR A 290 -4.59 9.35 -8.46
N GLN A 291 -5.00 10.48 -9.01
CA GLN A 291 -5.65 10.53 -10.31
C GLN A 291 -4.59 10.67 -11.39
N ALA A 292 -4.58 9.73 -12.33
CA ALA A 292 -3.73 9.79 -13.51
C ALA A 292 -4.24 10.85 -14.50
N PRO A 293 -3.39 11.38 -15.40
CA PRO A 293 -3.80 12.34 -16.42
C PRO A 293 -4.89 11.83 -17.36
N ASP A 294 -5.00 10.53 -17.54
CA ASP A 294 -6.03 9.88 -18.36
C ASP A 294 -7.34 9.61 -17.60
N GLY A 295 -7.45 10.09 -16.35
CA GLY A 295 -8.64 10.00 -15.52
C GLY A 295 -8.75 8.74 -14.66
N ARG A 296 -7.82 7.79 -14.79
CA ARG A 296 -7.79 6.60 -13.88
C ARG A 296 -7.52 6.99 -12.45
N ARG A 297 -8.14 6.30 -11.50
CA ARG A 297 -7.74 6.32 -10.10
C ARG A 297 -6.75 5.19 -9.87
N LEU A 298 -5.51 5.54 -9.54
CA LEU A 298 -4.41 4.63 -9.28
C LEU A 298 -4.18 4.51 -7.78
N MET A 299 -3.83 3.31 -7.31
CA MET A 299 -3.51 3.03 -5.92
C MET A 299 -2.16 2.32 -5.81
N THR A 300 -1.38 2.71 -4.82
CA THR A 300 -0.23 1.97 -4.28
C THR A 300 -0.44 1.69 -2.81
N ALA A 301 0.33 0.76 -2.24
CA ALA A 301 0.31 0.41 -0.82
C ALA A 301 1.68 -0.14 -0.40
N TRP A 302 1.95 -0.18 0.89
CA TRP A 302 3.07 -0.92 1.44
C TRP A 302 2.77 -2.43 1.39
N LEU A 303 3.62 -3.19 0.69
CA LEU A 303 3.53 -4.65 0.59
C LEU A 303 4.19 -5.27 1.83
N GLN A 304 3.65 -4.99 2.97
CA GLN A 304 4.02 -5.51 4.28
C GLN A 304 2.96 -5.09 5.32
N THR A 305 3.07 -5.59 6.54
CA THR A 305 2.33 -5.11 7.71
C THR A 305 3.25 -5.00 8.92
N TRP A 306 2.85 -4.23 9.93
CA TRP A 306 3.62 -4.06 11.16
C TRP A 306 3.82 -5.37 11.94
N SER A 307 2.95 -6.37 11.74
CA SER A 307 3.07 -7.67 12.39
C SER A 307 4.24 -8.52 11.89
N ASP A 308 4.75 -8.25 10.68
CA ASP A 308 5.68 -9.12 9.98
C ASP A 308 7.06 -8.48 9.70
N THR A 309 7.31 -7.30 10.25
CA THR A 309 8.55 -6.53 9.99
C THR A 309 9.81 -7.11 10.63
N GLU A 310 9.67 -8.04 11.56
CA GLU A 310 10.81 -8.66 12.26
C GLU A 310 11.49 -9.75 11.44
N ASP A 311 10.79 -10.35 10.47
CA ASP A 311 11.35 -11.39 9.60
C ASP A 311 11.94 -10.77 8.33
N LYS A 312 13.26 -10.78 8.24
CA LYS A 312 14.02 -10.17 7.15
C LYS A 312 15.02 -11.15 6.57
N PRO A 313 15.27 -11.12 5.25
CA PRO A 313 16.34 -11.89 4.66
C PRO A 313 17.69 -11.55 5.32
N GLN A 314 18.47 -12.56 5.66
CA GLN A 314 19.77 -12.34 6.30
C GLN A 314 20.70 -11.52 5.39
N GLY A 315 21.26 -10.45 5.95
CA GLY A 315 22.19 -9.56 5.23
C GLY A 315 21.51 -8.65 4.21
N CYS A 316 20.17 -8.49 4.27
CA CYS A 316 19.48 -7.55 3.40
C CYS A 316 19.98 -6.12 3.63
N LYS A 317 20.15 -5.38 2.54
CA LYS A 317 20.60 -3.98 2.54
C LYS A 317 19.42 -3.01 2.39
N TRP A 318 18.25 -3.53 2.11
CA TRP A 318 16.99 -2.83 1.99
C TRP A 318 15.85 -3.72 2.51
N PHE A 319 14.78 -3.14 2.97
CA PHE A 319 13.57 -3.85 3.39
C PHE A 319 12.32 -2.99 3.21
N GLY A 320 11.24 -3.65 2.80
CA GLY A 320 9.98 -3.05 2.39
C GLY A 320 9.91 -2.85 0.87
N GLN A 321 8.72 -2.93 0.32
CA GLN A 321 8.41 -2.62 -1.07
C GLN A 321 6.97 -2.17 -1.21
N THR A 322 6.64 -1.52 -2.32
CA THR A 322 5.24 -1.24 -2.66
C THR A 322 4.61 -2.44 -3.38
N ILE A 323 3.28 -2.45 -3.48
CA ILE A 323 2.57 -3.34 -4.41
C ILE A 323 2.82 -2.91 -5.86
N CYS A 324 2.52 -3.79 -6.83
CA CYS A 324 2.26 -3.35 -8.20
C CYS A 324 1.12 -2.33 -8.18
N PRO A 325 1.27 -1.12 -8.73
CA PRO A 325 0.19 -0.16 -8.72
C PRO A 325 -1.09 -0.72 -9.35
N ARG A 326 -2.25 -0.32 -8.81
CA ARG A 326 -3.56 -0.85 -9.20
C ARG A 326 -4.48 0.24 -9.71
N GLU A 327 -5.29 -0.07 -10.72
CA GLU A 327 -6.42 0.74 -11.16
C GLU A 327 -7.66 0.38 -10.34
N LEU A 328 -8.40 1.40 -9.88
CA LEU A 328 -9.59 1.24 -9.06
C LEU A 328 -10.85 1.56 -9.86
N HIS A 329 -11.88 0.74 -9.71
CA HIS A 329 -13.22 0.94 -10.25
C HIS A 329 -14.28 0.53 -9.25
N LEU A 330 -15.53 0.95 -9.47
CA LEU A 330 -16.67 0.43 -8.73
C LEU A 330 -17.48 -0.55 -9.60
N LYS A 331 -17.79 -1.71 -9.02
CA LYS A 331 -18.74 -2.68 -9.55
C LYS A 331 -19.74 -3.05 -8.46
N ASP A 332 -21.02 -2.84 -8.70
CA ASP A 332 -22.09 -3.08 -7.72
C ASP A 332 -21.84 -2.39 -6.37
N GLY A 333 -21.25 -1.18 -6.42
CA GLY A 333 -20.91 -0.37 -5.27
C GLY A 333 -19.69 -0.86 -4.47
N ARG A 334 -18.98 -1.87 -4.90
CA ARG A 334 -17.71 -2.35 -4.31
C ARG A 334 -16.53 -1.96 -5.18
N ILE A 335 -15.41 -1.71 -4.54
CA ILE A 335 -14.14 -1.46 -5.25
C ILE A 335 -13.65 -2.76 -5.87
N VAL A 336 -13.32 -2.67 -7.15
CA VAL A 336 -12.63 -3.69 -7.93
C VAL A 336 -11.24 -3.14 -8.28
N GLN A 337 -10.22 -3.98 -8.21
CA GLN A 337 -8.83 -3.60 -8.39
C GLN A 337 -8.20 -4.45 -9.50
N THR A 338 -7.55 -3.82 -10.46
CA THR A 338 -6.76 -4.51 -11.47
C THR A 338 -5.31 -3.99 -11.43
N PRO A 339 -4.30 -4.80 -11.79
CA PRO A 339 -2.98 -4.24 -12.03
C PRO A 339 -3.07 -3.13 -13.06
N VAL A 340 -2.18 -2.14 -12.98
CA VAL A 340 -2.12 -1.08 -14.00
C VAL A 340 -1.91 -1.69 -15.38
N ARG A 341 -2.60 -1.12 -16.39
CA ARG A 341 -2.56 -1.61 -17.79
C ARG A 341 -1.20 -1.53 -18.44
N GLU A 342 -0.29 -0.75 -17.89
CA GLU A 342 1.11 -0.68 -18.29
C GLU A 342 1.80 -2.04 -18.14
N LEU A 343 1.38 -2.86 -17.19
CA LEU A 343 1.88 -4.23 -17.02
C LEU A 343 1.51 -5.12 -18.23
N ASP A 344 0.31 -4.96 -18.79
CA ASP A 344 -0.11 -5.70 -19.98
C ASP A 344 0.73 -5.31 -21.20
N ALA A 345 1.19 -4.06 -21.27
CA ALA A 345 2.10 -3.59 -22.32
C ALA A 345 3.52 -4.19 -22.20
N ALA A 346 3.91 -4.65 -21.01
CA ALA A 346 5.17 -5.35 -20.78
C ALA A 346 5.11 -6.86 -21.08
N HIS A 347 3.95 -7.40 -21.50
CA HIS A 347 3.82 -8.82 -21.84
C HIS A 347 4.74 -9.21 -22.99
N GLY A 348 5.57 -10.23 -22.72
CA GLY A 348 6.43 -10.88 -23.68
C GLY A 348 5.85 -12.19 -24.21
N LYS A 349 6.63 -13.26 -24.15
CA LYS A 349 6.21 -14.56 -24.62
C LYS A 349 5.01 -15.09 -23.83
N ARG A 350 3.99 -15.54 -24.58
CA ARG A 350 2.78 -16.18 -24.06
C ARG A 350 2.90 -17.69 -24.05
N THR A 351 2.57 -18.34 -22.96
CA THR A 351 2.36 -19.78 -22.85
C THR A 351 0.91 -20.06 -22.45
N LEU A 352 0.22 -20.92 -23.18
CA LEU A 352 -1.21 -21.22 -22.95
C LEU A 352 -1.42 -22.74 -22.93
N HIS A 353 -2.13 -23.20 -21.90
CA HIS A 353 -2.66 -24.56 -21.80
C HIS A 353 -4.17 -24.47 -21.56
N GLU A 354 -4.97 -25.04 -22.47
CA GLU A 354 -6.43 -24.99 -22.41
C GLU A 354 -7.01 -26.33 -22.00
N ASN A 355 -8.06 -26.28 -21.18
CA ASN A 355 -8.88 -27.44 -20.79
C ASN A 355 -8.06 -28.61 -20.23
N VAL A 356 -7.03 -28.32 -19.43
CA VAL A 356 -6.20 -29.35 -18.81
C VAL A 356 -6.95 -29.98 -17.64
N THR A 357 -7.05 -31.29 -17.64
CA THR A 357 -7.59 -32.04 -16.49
C THR A 357 -6.50 -32.24 -15.43
N VAL A 358 -6.80 -31.83 -14.21
CA VAL A 358 -5.91 -31.93 -13.05
C VAL A 358 -6.58 -32.77 -11.97
N GLN A 359 -5.88 -33.76 -11.46
CA GLN A 359 -6.30 -34.62 -10.32
C GLN A 359 -5.22 -34.66 -9.25
N ASN A 360 -3.97 -34.91 -9.65
CA ASN A 360 -2.79 -34.93 -8.79
C ASN A 360 -1.92 -33.71 -9.08
N GLU A 361 -0.84 -33.56 -8.35
CA GLU A 361 0.13 -32.51 -8.61
C GLU A 361 0.66 -32.61 -10.05
N THR A 362 0.45 -31.54 -10.81
CA THR A 362 0.69 -31.47 -12.26
C THR A 362 1.59 -30.28 -12.56
N VAL A 363 2.63 -30.49 -13.33
CA VAL A 363 3.50 -29.45 -13.92
C VAL A 363 3.08 -29.26 -15.37
N LEU A 364 2.96 -28.01 -15.82
CA LEU A 364 2.65 -27.66 -17.21
C LEU A 364 3.93 -27.11 -17.89
N ALA A 365 4.22 -27.64 -19.08
CA ALA A 365 5.42 -27.24 -19.80
C ALA A 365 5.46 -25.74 -20.11
N GLY A 366 6.53 -25.07 -19.72
CA GLY A 366 6.70 -23.63 -19.94
C GLY A 366 5.92 -22.72 -18.97
N ILE A 367 5.29 -23.29 -17.96
CA ILE A 367 4.69 -22.53 -16.84
C ILE A 367 5.66 -22.61 -15.65
N GLY A 368 6.10 -21.46 -15.15
CA GLY A 368 7.05 -21.32 -14.05
C GLY A 368 7.76 -19.99 -14.06
N GLY A 369 8.76 -19.83 -13.19
CA GLY A 369 9.54 -18.60 -13.03
C GLY A 369 9.17 -17.78 -11.80
N ARG A 370 9.99 -16.77 -11.52
CA ARG A 370 9.83 -15.88 -10.35
C ARG A 370 9.30 -14.51 -10.73
N ILE A 371 9.29 -14.18 -12.01
CA ILE A 371 8.75 -12.93 -12.57
C ILE A 371 7.74 -13.34 -13.64
N ALA A 372 6.46 -13.29 -13.32
CA ALA A 372 5.41 -13.78 -14.20
C ALA A 372 4.06 -13.12 -13.94
N ASP A 373 3.29 -12.99 -15.00
CA ASP A 373 1.86 -12.70 -14.96
C ASP A 373 1.11 -13.96 -15.41
N LEU A 374 0.44 -14.60 -14.45
CA LEU A 374 -0.21 -15.90 -14.61
C LEU A 374 -1.70 -15.77 -14.44
N THR A 375 -2.47 -16.21 -15.41
CA THR A 375 -3.94 -16.34 -15.28
C THR A 375 -4.32 -17.82 -15.22
N VAL A 376 -5.05 -18.20 -14.17
CA VAL A 376 -5.59 -19.55 -13.98
C VAL A 376 -7.11 -19.46 -13.92
N THR A 377 -7.80 -20.10 -14.87
CA THR A 377 -9.24 -20.26 -14.83
C THR A 377 -9.58 -21.70 -14.47
N VAL A 378 -10.29 -21.88 -13.36
CA VAL A 378 -10.76 -23.19 -12.90
C VAL A 378 -12.23 -23.31 -13.26
N ALA A 379 -12.57 -24.26 -14.12
CA ALA A 379 -13.96 -24.49 -14.51
C ALA A 379 -14.78 -25.11 -13.36
N ALA A 380 -16.10 -24.96 -13.43
CA ALA A 380 -17.00 -25.71 -12.57
C ALA A 380 -16.73 -27.22 -12.70
N GLY A 381 -16.68 -27.94 -11.58
CA GLY A 381 -16.32 -29.36 -11.60
C GLY A 381 -16.54 -30.04 -10.25
N GLU A 382 -16.26 -31.34 -10.22
CA GLU A 382 -16.41 -32.17 -9.02
C GLU A 382 -15.05 -32.32 -8.31
N TYR A 383 -14.63 -31.30 -7.60
CA TYR A 383 -13.42 -31.32 -6.76
C TYR A 383 -13.72 -30.69 -5.40
N ARG A 384 -13.05 -31.16 -4.35
CA ARG A 384 -13.16 -30.60 -2.99
C ARG A 384 -12.30 -29.39 -2.80
N SER A 385 -11.10 -29.41 -3.41
CA SER A 385 -10.22 -28.27 -3.41
C SER A 385 -9.41 -28.22 -4.70
N PHE A 386 -9.02 -27.01 -5.08
CA PHE A 386 -8.07 -26.75 -6.14
C PHE A 386 -6.90 -25.95 -5.57
N THR A 387 -5.68 -26.36 -5.91
CA THR A 387 -4.46 -25.77 -5.37
C THR A 387 -3.50 -25.35 -6.48
N VAL A 388 -2.94 -24.14 -6.33
CA VAL A 388 -1.77 -23.67 -7.09
C VAL A 388 -0.62 -23.52 -6.10
N LYS A 389 0.52 -24.16 -6.37
CA LYS A 389 1.77 -23.88 -5.68
C LYS A 389 2.62 -22.96 -6.53
N LEU A 390 3.18 -21.96 -5.92
CA LEU A 390 3.95 -20.87 -6.53
C LEU A 390 5.33 -20.81 -5.88
N ALA A 391 6.34 -20.34 -6.61
CA ALA A 391 7.70 -20.23 -6.10
C ALA A 391 8.16 -21.55 -5.44
N ALA A 392 7.97 -22.67 -6.15
CA ALA A 392 8.04 -24.01 -5.58
C ALA A 392 9.30 -24.76 -6.01
N ASP A 393 9.84 -25.54 -5.08
CA ASP A 393 10.81 -26.61 -5.30
C ASP A 393 10.51 -27.79 -4.36
N ALA A 394 11.48 -28.68 -4.14
CA ALA A 394 11.30 -29.82 -3.25
C ALA A 394 11.12 -29.44 -1.76
N ALA A 395 11.55 -28.26 -1.34
CA ALA A 395 11.56 -27.80 0.05
C ALA A 395 10.60 -26.63 0.32
N TYR A 396 10.37 -25.77 -0.66
CA TYR A 396 9.67 -24.50 -0.50
C TYR A 396 8.48 -24.38 -1.43
N HIS A 397 7.46 -23.66 -1.02
CA HIS A 397 6.37 -23.18 -1.86
C HIS A 397 5.48 -22.17 -1.13
N THR A 398 4.79 -21.34 -1.89
CA THR A 398 3.61 -20.59 -1.46
C THR A 398 2.38 -21.23 -2.11
N ARG A 399 1.30 -21.38 -1.38
CA ARG A 399 0.12 -22.12 -1.82
C ARG A 399 -1.13 -21.27 -1.84
N LEU A 400 -1.86 -21.31 -2.96
CA LEU A 400 -3.22 -20.83 -3.07
C LEU A 400 -4.17 -22.02 -3.13
N THR A 401 -5.12 -22.13 -2.20
CA THR A 401 -6.10 -23.23 -2.16
C THR A 401 -7.52 -22.68 -2.19
N TYR A 402 -8.29 -23.07 -3.18
CA TYR A 402 -9.71 -22.76 -3.30
C TYR A 402 -10.55 -23.96 -2.87
N ASP A 403 -11.50 -23.72 -1.95
CA ASP A 403 -12.52 -24.65 -1.53
C ASP A 403 -13.88 -24.16 -2.06
N PRO A 404 -14.48 -24.83 -3.05
CA PRO A 404 -15.76 -24.42 -3.66
C PRO A 404 -16.96 -24.57 -2.71
N TYR A 405 -16.90 -25.46 -1.70
CA TYR A 405 -18.00 -25.68 -0.76
C TYR A 405 -18.13 -24.56 0.26
N THR A 406 -17.00 -24.03 0.72
CA THR A 406 -16.97 -22.90 1.65
C THR A 406 -16.80 -21.57 0.94
N SER A 407 -16.48 -21.58 -0.37
CA SER A 407 -16.13 -20.42 -1.17
C SER A 407 -14.94 -19.66 -0.59
N LEU A 408 -13.97 -20.36 -0.01
CA LEU A 408 -12.75 -19.77 0.54
C LEU A 408 -11.58 -19.96 -0.40
N LEU A 409 -10.86 -18.86 -0.64
CA LEU A 409 -9.52 -18.86 -1.19
C LEU A 409 -8.55 -18.61 -0.05
N THR A 410 -7.61 -19.52 0.16
CA THR A 410 -6.58 -19.42 1.20
C THR A 410 -5.22 -19.23 0.55
N LEU A 411 -4.51 -18.18 0.96
CA LEU A 411 -3.10 -17.96 0.70
C LEU A 411 -2.31 -18.46 1.92
N ASP A 412 -1.37 -19.37 1.68
CA ASP A 412 -0.56 -20.04 2.70
C ASP A 412 0.92 -19.98 2.31
N ARG A 413 1.72 -19.27 3.11
CA ARG A 413 3.17 -19.16 2.97
C ARG A 413 3.96 -19.90 4.06
N SER A 414 3.34 -20.85 4.77
CA SER A 414 3.99 -21.62 5.84
C SER A 414 5.25 -22.36 5.38
N CYS A 415 5.33 -22.67 4.08
CA CYS A 415 6.50 -23.29 3.45
C CYS A 415 7.29 -22.31 2.57
N ALA A 416 7.10 -21.01 2.70
CA ALA A 416 7.74 -20.01 1.83
C ALA A 416 9.08 -19.47 2.37
N GLY A 417 9.78 -20.24 3.21
CA GLY A 417 11.14 -19.93 3.67
C GLY A 417 11.26 -19.28 5.03
N SER A 418 10.26 -18.53 5.50
CA SER A 418 10.26 -17.99 6.86
C SER A 418 9.93 -19.07 7.89
N ARG A 419 10.57 -18.96 9.06
CA ARG A 419 10.29 -19.75 10.27
C ARG A 419 9.96 -18.86 11.48
N ALA A 420 9.81 -17.57 11.26
CA ALA A 420 9.46 -16.60 12.29
C ALA A 420 8.00 -16.77 12.73
N ASP A 421 7.67 -16.27 13.93
CA ASP A 421 6.30 -16.21 14.44
C ASP A 421 5.57 -15.01 13.82
N ILE A 422 5.24 -15.15 12.55
CA ILE A 422 4.53 -14.15 11.73
C ILE A 422 3.23 -14.76 11.19
N VAL A 423 2.40 -13.95 10.55
CA VAL A 423 1.21 -14.45 9.88
C VAL A 423 1.59 -15.28 8.65
N HIS A 424 1.21 -16.54 8.61
CA HIS A 424 1.52 -17.45 7.50
C HIS A 424 0.33 -17.73 6.59
N THR A 425 -0.89 -17.53 7.08
CA THR A 425 -2.11 -17.86 6.31
C THR A 425 -3.17 -16.78 6.44
N ARG A 426 -3.83 -16.49 5.32
CA ARG A 426 -5.05 -15.68 5.27
C ARG A 426 -6.03 -16.31 4.29
N SER A 427 -7.32 -16.14 4.56
CA SER A 427 -8.39 -16.63 3.69
C SER A 427 -9.40 -15.52 3.45
N CYS A 428 -9.90 -15.43 2.25
CA CYS A 428 -11.03 -14.56 1.90
C CYS A 428 -12.15 -15.35 1.22
N LYS A 429 -13.39 -14.87 1.37
CA LYS A 429 -14.51 -15.41 0.62
C LYS A 429 -14.49 -14.89 -0.81
N VAL A 430 -14.54 -15.81 -1.77
CA VAL A 430 -14.58 -15.51 -3.19
C VAL A 430 -15.83 -16.14 -3.79
N ARG A 431 -16.45 -15.46 -4.74
CA ARG A 431 -17.63 -15.99 -5.44
C ARG A 431 -17.20 -16.56 -6.78
N SER A 432 -17.53 -17.82 -7.05
CA SER A 432 -17.38 -18.34 -8.41
C SER A 432 -18.39 -17.67 -9.36
N GLN A 433 -17.97 -17.38 -10.56
CA GLN A 433 -18.83 -16.85 -11.62
C GLN A 433 -19.29 -18.02 -12.49
N ASN A 434 -20.58 -18.36 -12.45
CA ASN A 434 -21.15 -19.56 -13.11
C ASN A 434 -20.42 -20.87 -12.74
N GLY A 435 -19.94 -20.98 -11.50
CA GLY A 435 -19.17 -22.11 -11.01
C GLY A 435 -17.68 -22.10 -11.38
N ALA A 436 -17.21 -21.17 -12.20
CA ALA A 436 -15.79 -20.99 -12.52
C ALA A 436 -15.12 -19.94 -11.59
N LEU A 437 -13.84 -20.10 -11.38
CA LEU A 437 -12.98 -19.14 -10.64
C LEU A 437 -11.84 -18.71 -11.54
N LYS A 438 -11.61 -17.41 -11.66
CA LYS A 438 -10.46 -16.83 -12.36
C LYS A 438 -9.50 -16.20 -11.36
N LEU A 439 -8.22 -16.57 -11.45
CA LEU A 439 -7.14 -16.01 -10.66
C LEU A 439 -6.10 -15.41 -11.60
N ARG A 440 -5.87 -14.10 -11.55
CA ARG A 440 -4.66 -13.50 -12.10
C ARG A 440 -3.65 -13.37 -10.96
N ILE A 441 -2.46 -13.87 -11.15
CA ILE A 441 -1.43 -14.00 -10.14
C ILE A 441 -0.17 -13.32 -10.67
N LEU A 442 0.26 -12.27 -9.99
CA LEU A 442 1.52 -11.61 -10.26
C LEU A 442 2.58 -12.19 -9.32
N LEU A 443 3.66 -12.67 -9.89
CA LEU A 443 4.86 -13.08 -9.17
C LEU A 443 5.99 -12.09 -9.45
N ASP A 444 6.63 -11.63 -8.40
CA ASP A 444 7.93 -11.02 -8.46
C ASP A 444 8.85 -11.69 -7.42
N LYS A 445 10.11 -11.36 -7.42
CA LYS A 445 11.14 -12.08 -6.65
C LYS A 445 10.76 -12.37 -5.19
N ASN A 446 10.06 -11.45 -4.54
CA ASN A 446 9.74 -11.54 -3.11
C ASN A 446 8.23 -11.40 -2.82
N SER A 447 7.37 -11.46 -3.84
CA SER A 447 5.94 -11.20 -3.65
C SER A 447 5.03 -12.04 -4.53
N VAL A 448 3.82 -12.21 -4.02
CA VAL A 448 2.66 -12.77 -4.73
C VAL A 448 1.49 -11.81 -4.56
N GLU A 449 0.92 -11.37 -5.68
CA GLU A 449 -0.35 -10.62 -5.70
C GLU A 449 -1.39 -11.39 -6.50
N VAL A 450 -2.54 -11.62 -5.92
CA VAL A 450 -3.63 -12.41 -6.51
C VAL A 450 -4.85 -11.52 -6.72
N PHE A 451 -5.38 -11.51 -7.92
CA PHE A 451 -6.60 -10.81 -8.32
C PHE A 451 -7.65 -11.86 -8.71
N VAL A 452 -8.74 -11.91 -7.96
CA VAL A 452 -9.80 -12.89 -8.14
C VAL A 452 -10.92 -12.29 -8.98
N ASN A 453 -11.39 -13.01 -10.00
CA ASN A 453 -12.52 -12.64 -10.86
C ASN A 453 -12.40 -11.19 -11.37
N ASP A 454 -11.27 -10.88 -12.00
CA ASP A 454 -10.94 -9.55 -12.50
C ASP A 454 -10.88 -8.46 -11.41
N GLY A 455 -10.45 -8.85 -10.19
CA GLY A 455 -10.17 -7.93 -9.09
C GLY A 455 -11.30 -7.68 -8.10
N GLU A 456 -12.35 -8.51 -8.09
CA GLU A 456 -13.42 -8.43 -7.06
C GLU A 456 -12.89 -8.66 -5.65
N GLN A 457 -11.84 -9.46 -5.48
CA GLN A 457 -11.01 -9.59 -4.28
C GLN A 457 -9.54 -9.63 -4.68
N THR A 458 -8.68 -9.21 -3.77
CA THR A 458 -7.23 -9.30 -3.93
C THR A 458 -6.60 -9.92 -2.69
N MET A 459 -5.46 -10.57 -2.86
CA MET A 459 -4.65 -11.11 -1.77
C MET A 459 -3.17 -10.87 -2.08
N THR A 460 -2.47 -10.23 -1.15
CA THR A 460 -1.07 -9.83 -1.32
C THR A 460 -0.22 -10.45 -0.22
N ALA A 461 0.96 -10.96 -0.57
CA ALA A 461 1.93 -11.48 0.40
C ALA A 461 3.37 -11.30 -0.04
N TRP A 462 4.23 -10.98 0.92
CA TRP A 462 5.66 -11.16 0.82
C TRP A 462 6.02 -12.64 0.95
N ILE A 463 6.97 -13.11 0.15
CA ILE A 463 7.48 -14.49 0.19
C ILE A 463 9.00 -14.51 0.36
N TYR A 464 9.49 -15.48 1.12
CA TYR A 464 10.89 -15.57 1.54
C TYR A 464 11.64 -16.72 0.85
N THR A 465 10.99 -17.38 -0.11
CA THR A 465 11.57 -18.51 -0.86
C THR A 465 12.83 -18.11 -1.61
N PRO A 466 13.88 -18.95 -1.63
CA PRO A 466 15.03 -18.75 -2.50
C PRO A 466 14.61 -18.57 -3.96
N GLN A 467 15.35 -17.74 -4.71
CA GLN A 467 15.04 -17.47 -6.12
C GLN A 467 15.11 -18.73 -7.02
N SER A 468 15.83 -19.76 -6.57
CA SER A 468 15.90 -21.06 -7.25
C SER A 468 14.62 -21.90 -7.16
N ALA A 469 13.72 -21.56 -6.20
CA ALA A 469 12.40 -22.17 -6.11
C ALA A 469 11.45 -21.43 -7.07
N ASP A 470 11.45 -21.82 -8.34
CA ASP A 470 10.76 -21.14 -9.43
C ASP A 470 9.64 -21.98 -10.07
N GLY A 471 9.36 -23.17 -9.53
CA GLY A 471 8.29 -24.04 -10.01
C GLY A 471 6.88 -23.50 -9.73
N ILE A 472 5.97 -23.81 -10.66
CA ILE A 472 4.50 -23.61 -10.48
C ILE A 472 3.82 -24.95 -10.76
N THR A 473 2.98 -25.41 -9.82
CA THR A 473 2.25 -26.68 -9.96
C THR A 473 0.77 -26.50 -9.63
N PHE A 474 -0.05 -27.41 -10.16
CA PHE A 474 -1.51 -27.41 -10.00
C PHE A 474 -1.95 -28.76 -9.46
N ALA A 475 -2.91 -28.78 -8.53
CA ALA A 475 -3.48 -30.00 -7.99
C ALA A 475 -4.96 -29.83 -7.65
N ALA A 476 -5.72 -30.94 -7.66
CA ALA A 476 -7.10 -30.96 -7.20
C ALA A 476 -7.37 -32.21 -6.34
N ASP A 477 -8.16 -32.04 -5.28
CA ASP A 477 -8.79 -33.15 -4.57
C ASP A 477 -10.13 -33.47 -5.27
N GLY A 478 -10.12 -34.46 -6.14
CA GLY A 478 -11.11 -34.74 -7.15
C GLY A 478 -10.57 -34.44 -8.55
N GLN A 479 -11.41 -33.93 -9.44
CA GLN A 479 -11.02 -33.63 -10.81
C GLN A 479 -11.42 -32.20 -11.17
N ALA A 480 -10.42 -31.35 -11.47
CA ALA A 480 -10.62 -29.99 -11.96
C ALA A 480 -10.20 -29.89 -13.43
N THR A 481 -10.90 -29.04 -14.18
CA THR A 481 -10.47 -28.64 -15.53
C THR A 481 -10.00 -27.20 -15.46
N ILE A 482 -8.78 -26.92 -15.92
CA ILE A 482 -8.18 -25.61 -15.86
C ILE A 482 -7.71 -25.10 -17.22
N THR A 483 -7.73 -23.79 -17.39
CA THR A 483 -6.99 -23.10 -18.44
C THR A 483 -5.94 -22.23 -17.76
N VAL A 484 -4.69 -22.32 -18.22
CA VAL A 484 -3.56 -21.60 -17.66
C VAL A 484 -2.89 -20.79 -18.76
N GLU A 485 -2.77 -19.50 -18.55
CA GLU A 485 -2.07 -18.56 -19.41
C GLU A 485 -1.00 -17.85 -18.60
N GLN A 486 0.22 -17.81 -19.13
CA GLN A 486 1.33 -17.09 -18.53
C GLN A 486 2.01 -16.21 -19.56
N PHE A 487 2.32 -14.98 -19.15
CA PHE A 487 3.18 -14.07 -19.89
C PHE A 487 4.53 -13.94 -19.16
N GLU A 488 5.62 -14.01 -19.92
CA GLU A 488 6.91 -13.47 -19.49
C GLU A 488 6.80 -11.95 -19.49
N LEU A 489 7.44 -11.27 -18.54
CA LEU A 489 7.44 -9.81 -18.45
C LEU A 489 8.77 -9.26 -18.98
N ASN A 490 8.71 -8.35 -19.95
CA ASN A 490 9.84 -7.63 -20.52
C ASN A 490 10.02 -6.32 -19.74
N LEU A 491 10.75 -6.35 -18.62
CA LEU A 491 10.97 -5.27 -17.66
C LEU A 491 12.44 -4.91 -17.53
#